data_c257a44ab76b327dc6698e9e838793ee
#
_entry.id   c257a44ab76b327dc6698e9e838793ee
#
_cell.length_a   1.000
_cell.length_b   1.000
_cell.length_c   1.000
_cell.angle_alpha   90.00
_cell.angle_beta   90.00
_cell.angle_gamma   90.00
#
_symmetry.space_group_name_H-M   'P 1'
#
loop_
_entity.id
_entity.type
_entity.pdbx_description
1 polymer ?
#
loop_
_entity_poly.entity_id
_entity_poly.type
_entity_poly.pdbx_seq_one_letter_code
_entity_poly.pdbx_strand_id
1 'polypeptide(L)'
;MDGIRSYFTNGRGTVQLEGYYDIVQERNQEIIKVSELPYGSSAESFCREIKELVESKKIEGITGLKNLTSKKGMDVRIWLHKSVSSQVILNQLLKRTSLRTSFSVNSTVLMDGKKVVENVSILQLVKAFVDHRKEVLTNKFTAEHSKNSARIHILEGLLGITDKIDAVIKLVRNSDNKEDVKTFETAVKKL
;
A
#
# COMPACT_ATOMS: atom_id res chain seq x y z
N MET A 1 13.17 -2.46 18.23
CA MET A 1 12.72 -1.22 17.59
C MET A 1 13.69 -0.63 16.56
N ASP A 2 14.97 -0.95 16.66
CA ASP A 2 15.99 -0.36 15.78
C ASP A 2 15.87 -0.74 14.30
N GLY A 3 15.42 -1.94 13.99
CA GLY A 3 15.23 -2.38 12.61
C GLY A 3 14.14 -1.62 11.85
N ILE A 4 13.03 -1.30 12.52
CA ILE A 4 11.94 -0.49 11.93
C ILE A 4 12.43 0.95 11.71
N ARG A 5 13.12 1.54 12.70
CA ARG A 5 13.67 2.89 12.56
C ARG A 5 14.69 2.95 11.43
N SER A 6 15.58 1.96 11.34
CA SER A 6 16.55 1.86 10.24
C SER A 6 15.88 1.75 8.87
N TYR A 7 14.79 0.98 8.76
CA TYR A 7 14.02 0.90 7.53
C TYR A 7 13.41 2.26 7.13
N PHE A 8 12.82 2.98 8.09
CA PHE A 8 12.24 4.32 7.83
C PHE A 8 13.27 5.34 7.35
N THR A 9 14.48 5.30 7.91
CA THR A 9 15.54 6.28 7.59
C THR A 9 16.38 5.89 6.38
N ASN A 10 16.75 4.61 6.27
CA ASN A 10 17.76 4.14 5.33
C ASN A 10 17.20 3.20 4.24
N GLY A 11 15.88 2.89 4.27
CA GLY A 11 15.27 1.94 3.34
C GLY A 11 15.67 0.48 3.56
N ARG A 12 16.48 0.18 4.59
CA ARG A 12 16.89 -1.18 5.01
C ARG A 12 16.68 -1.38 6.48
N GLY A 13 16.22 -2.57 6.85
CA GLY A 13 16.07 -2.93 8.26
C GLY A 13 15.73 -4.41 8.40
N THR A 14 16.03 -4.97 9.58
CA THR A 14 15.62 -6.32 9.96
C THR A 14 14.56 -6.20 11.05
N VAL A 15 13.38 -6.73 10.79
CA VAL A 15 12.26 -6.74 11.72
C VAL A 15 12.09 -8.15 12.26
N GLN A 16 11.97 -8.31 13.56
CA GLN A 16 11.58 -9.57 14.18
C GLN A 16 10.07 -9.68 14.19
N LEU A 17 9.56 -10.77 13.65
CA LEU A 17 8.15 -11.13 13.62
C LEU A 17 7.93 -12.28 14.60
N GLU A 18 6.91 -12.16 15.43
CA GLU A 18 6.49 -13.22 16.35
C GLU A 18 5.05 -13.63 16.02
N GLY A 19 4.77 -14.91 16.13
CA GLY A 19 3.42 -15.43 16.10
C GLY A 19 2.62 -15.00 17.33
N TYR A 20 1.30 -15.01 17.20
CA TYR A 20 0.41 -14.76 18.33
C TYR A 20 0.13 -16.05 19.07
N TYR A 21 0.38 -16.05 20.38
CA TYR A 21 0.19 -17.20 21.27
C TYR A 21 -0.39 -16.79 22.61
N ASP A 22 -1.13 -17.70 23.21
CA ASP A 22 -1.68 -17.58 24.55
C ASP A 22 -1.30 -18.80 25.39
N ILE A 23 -1.11 -18.58 26.70
CA ILE A 23 -0.94 -19.67 27.66
C ILE A 23 -2.30 -19.88 28.35
N VAL A 24 -2.90 -21.01 28.07
CA VAL A 24 -4.22 -21.38 28.60
C VAL A 24 -4.10 -22.53 29.56
N GLN A 25 -4.81 -22.48 30.69
CA GLN A 25 -4.88 -23.60 31.63
C GLN A 25 -6.12 -24.45 31.32
N GLU A 26 -5.88 -25.69 30.89
CA GLU A 26 -6.96 -26.65 30.57
C GLU A 26 -6.76 -27.93 31.38
N ARG A 27 -7.78 -28.34 32.15
CA ARG A 27 -7.78 -29.58 32.96
C ARG A 27 -6.53 -29.78 33.83
N ASN A 28 -6.08 -28.71 34.48
CA ASN A 28 -4.92 -28.74 35.38
C ASN A 28 -3.56 -28.93 34.65
N GLN A 29 -3.48 -28.61 33.36
CA GLN A 29 -2.26 -28.54 32.56
C GLN A 29 -2.18 -27.20 31.84
N GLU A 30 -0.96 -26.65 31.72
CA GLU A 30 -0.72 -25.48 30.90
C GLU A 30 -0.57 -25.91 29.43
N ILE A 31 -1.18 -25.15 28.54
CA ILE A 31 -1.19 -25.35 27.10
C ILE A 31 -0.73 -24.05 26.45
N ILE A 32 0.23 -24.14 25.57
CA ILE A 32 0.55 -23.03 24.68
C ILE A 32 -0.32 -23.17 23.43
N LYS A 33 -1.23 -22.22 23.25
CA LYS A 33 -2.10 -22.13 22.08
C LYS A 33 -1.51 -21.09 21.13
N VAL A 34 -1.18 -21.50 19.91
CA VAL A 34 -0.66 -20.62 18.85
C VAL A 34 -1.78 -20.40 17.84
N SER A 35 -2.20 -19.15 17.68
CA SER A 35 -3.27 -18.73 16.77
C SER A 35 -2.79 -18.01 15.53
N GLU A 36 -1.53 -17.51 15.53
CA GLU A 36 -0.93 -16.92 14.34
C GLU A 36 0.56 -17.29 14.27
N LEU A 37 1.09 -17.45 13.07
CA LEU A 37 2.51 -17.62 12.79
C LEU A 37 3.03 -16.43 11.96
N PRO A 38 4.34 -16.15 12.05
CA PRO A 38 4.97 -15.15 11.21
C PRO A 38 4.80 -15.45 9.71
N TYR A 39 4.85 -14.39 8.91
CA TYR A 39 4.78 -14.49 7.47
C TYR A 39 5.81 -15.48 6.91
N GLY A 40 5.37 -16.34 5.99
CA GLY A 40 6.19 -17.37 5.38
C GLY A 40 6.26 -18.69 6.16
N SER A 41 5.65 -18.78 7.35
CA SER A 41 5.57 -20.02 8.15
C SER A 41 4.20 -20.68 7.99
N SER A 42 4.17 -22.03 7.98
CA SER A 42 2.93 -22.80 7.96
C SER A 42 2.74 -23.59 9.25
N ALA A 43 1.49 -23.85 9.64
CA ALA A 43 1.18 -24.64 10.83
C ALA A 43 1.77 -26.07 10.77
N GLU A 44 1.83 -26.65 9.58
CA GLU A 44 2.41 -27.99 9.37
C GLU A 44 3.92 -27.99 9.55
N SER A 45 4.62 -27.01 8.97
CA SER A 45 6.07 -26.85 9.14
C SER A 45 6.43 -26.62 10.60
N PHE A 46 5.70 -25.73 11.26
CA PHE A 46 5.88 -25.44 12.69
C PHE A 46 5.68 -26.69 13.57
N CYS A 47 4.63 -27.48 13.32
CA CYS A 47 4.41 -28.72 14.04
C CYS A 47 5.53 -29.76 13.79
N ARG A 48 6.08 -29.82 12.57
CA ARG A 48 7.21 -30.68 12.24
C ARG A 48 8.47 -30.26 12.99
N GLU A 49 8.80 -28.99 12.99
CA GLU A 49 9.93 -28.44 13.73
C GLU A 49 9.86 -28.80 15.23
N ILE A 50 8.68 -28.68 15.85
CA ILE A 50 8.48 -29.04 17.26
C ILE A 50 8.73 -30.54 17.47
N LYS A 51 8.19 -31.41 16.62
CA LYS A 51 8.40 -32.86 16.72
C LYS A 51 9.87 -33.24 16.64
N GLU A 52 10.60 -32.68 15.68
CA GLU A 52 12.04 -32.89 15.51
C GLU A 52 12.84 -32.43 16.74
N LEU A 53 12.44 -31.31 17.36
CA LEU A 53 13.07 -30.80 18.57
C LEU A 53 12.80 -31.66 19.80
N VAL A 54 11.62 -32.26 19.91
CA VAL A 54 11.27 -33.20 20.99
C VAL A 54 11.97 -34.54 20.79
N GLU A 55 11.98 -35.09 19.58
CA GLU A 55 12.65 -36.35 19.24
C GLU A 55 14.17 -36.27 19.45
N SER A 56 14.75 -35.11 19.06
CA SER A 56 16.19 -34.85 19.30
C SER A 56 16.53 -34.47 20.74
N LYS A 57 15.56 -34.50 21.67
CA LYS A 57 15.72 -34.11 23.10
C LYS A 57 16.27 -32.69 23.30
N LYS A 58 16.08 -31.81 22.33
CA LYS A 58 16.47 -30.39 22.43
C LYS A 58 15.47 -29.55 23.19
N ILE A 59 14.22 -30.00 23.25
CA ILE A 59 13.15 -29.42 24.08
C ILE A 59 12.51 -30.58 24.84
N GLU A 60 12.52 -30.50 26.15
CA GLU A 60 11.88 -31.46 27.05
C GLU A 60 10.68 -30.79 27.72
N GLY A 61 9.68 -31.61 28.09
CA GLY A 61 8.48 -31.09 28.78
C GLY A 61 7.27 -30.84 27.91
N ILE A 62 7.31 -31.18 26.64
CA ILE A 62 6.15 -31.21 25.75
C ILE A 62 5.55 -32.63 25.81
N THR A 63 4.30 -32.75 26.20
CA THR A 63 3.57 -34.03 26.31
C THR A 63 2.70 -34.32 25.09
N GLY A 64 2.30 -33.30 24.37
CA GLY A 64 1.46 -33.46 23.18
C GLY A 64 1.49 -32.25 22.26
N LEU A 65 1.20 -32.50 20.98
CA LEU A 65 1.10 -31.49 19.93
C LEU A 65 -0.06 -31.85 19.02
N LYS A 66 -0.99 -30.92 18.81
CA LYS A 66 -2.08 -31.06 17.84
C LYS A 66 -2.25 -29.81 17.00
N ASN A 67 -2.43 -30.02 15.73
CA ASN A 67 -2.86 -28.98 14.78
C ASN A 67 -4.38 -29.12 14.62
N LEU A 68 -5.13 -28.12 15.11
CA LEU A 68 -6.58 -28.02 15.03
C LEU A 68 -7.01 -26.91 14.05
N THR A 69 -6.09 -26.47 13.20
CA THR A 69 -6.33 -25.43 12.21
C THR A 69 -7.52 -25.79 11.31
N SER A 70 -8.45 -24.87 11.17
CA SER A 70 -9.67 -25.02 10.41
C SER A 70 -9.98 -23.78 9.56
N LYS A 71 -11.09 -23.77 8.83
CA LYS A 71 -11.58 -22.58 8.10
C LYS A 71 -11.83 -21.36 9.00
N LYS A 72 -11.96 -21.56 10.33
CA LYS A 72 -12.16 -20.48 11.31
C LYS A 72 -10.87 -19.79 11.73
N GLY A 73 -9.70 -20.34 11.39
CA GLY A 73 -8.40 -19.81 11.75
C GLY A 73 -7.41 -20.90 12.16
N MET A 74 -6.19 -20.48 12.43
CA MET A 74 -5.13 -21.34 12.92
C MET A 74 -5.32 -21.63 14.41
N ASP A 75 -5.14 -22.88 14.81
CA ASP A 75 -5.18 -23.34 16.22
C ASP A 75 -4.18 -24.51 16.36
N VAL A 76 -2.99 -24.21 16.82
CA VAL A 76 -2.00 -25.23 17.19
C VAL A 76 -1.86 -25.24 18.69
N ARG A 77 -2.06 -26.42 19.29
CA ARG A 77 -2.00 -26.59 20.75
C ARG A 77 -0.85 -27.49 21.14
N ILE A 78 -0.09 -27.00 22.12
CA ILE A 78 1.10 -27.66 22.66
C ILE A 78 0.83 -27.93 24.15
N TRP A 79 0.70 -29.21 24.53
CA TRP A 79 0.48 -29.62 25.91
C TRP A 79 1.83 -29.75 26.62
N LEU A 80 1.91 -29.18 27.83
CA LEU A 80 3.11 -29.16 28.63
C LEU A 80 3.01 -30.16 29.80
N HIS A 81 4.15 -30.65 30.23
CA HIS A 81 4.23 -31.45 31.45
C HIS A 81 4.07 -30.53 32.68
N LYS A 82 3.37 -31.00 33.72
CA LYS A 82 3.05 -30.20 34.92
C LYS A 82 4.29 -29.71 35.71
N SER A 83 5.42 -30.37 35.56
CA SER A 83 6.66 -29.99 36.24
C SER A 83 7.47 -28.91 35.54
N VAL A 84 7.06 -28.46 34.36
CA VAL A 84 7.85 -27.53 33.54
C VAL A 84 7.07 -26.22 33.39
N SER A 85 7.77 -25.10 33.59
CA SER A 85 7.16 -23.77 33.37
C SER A 85 6.92 -23.53 31.89
N SER A 86 5.70 -23.13 31.54
CA SER A 86 5.31 -22.73 30.19
C SER A 86 6.20 -21.64 29.60
N GLN A 87 6.65 -20.71 30.45
CA GLN A 87 7.53 -19.61 30.02
C GLN A 87 8.89 -20.10 29.53
N VAL A 88 9.45 -21.15 30.16
CA VAL A 88 10.74 -21.72 29.73
C VAL A 88 10.60 -22.40 28.38
N ILE A 89 9.55 -23.20 28.20
CA ILE A 89 9.28 -23.86 26.91
C ILE A 89 8.99 -22.82 25.82
N LEU A 90 8.18 -21.82 26.13
CA LEU A 90 7.90 -20.73 25.19
C LEU A 90 9.17 -20.03 24.71
N ASN A 91 10.08 -19.69 25.63
CA ASN A 91 11.37 -19.08 25.28
C ASN A 91 12.23 -19.99 24.40
N GLN A 92 12.17 -21.31 24.61
CA GLN A 92 12.86 -22.28 23.75
C GLN A 92 12.23 -22.37 22.37
N LEU A 93 10.89 -22.37 22.28
CA LEU A 93 10.17 -22.36 21.01
C LEU A 93 10.46 -21.08 20.20
N LEU A 94 10.43 -19.91 20.84
CA LEU A 94 10.77 -18.64 20.22
C LEU A 94 12.20 -18.57 19.67
N LYS A 95 13.14 -19.32 20.26
CA LYS A 95 14.55 -19.35 19.81
C LYS A 95 14.84 -20.40 18.74
N ARG A 96 14.06 -21.48 18.68
CA ARG A 96 14.42 -22.68 17.92
C ARG A 96 13.40 -23.04 16.84
N THR A 97 12.27 -22.36 16.78
CA THR A 97 11.22 -22.64 15.80
C THR A 97 10.82 -21.38 15.02
N SER A 98 10.03 -21.58 13.99
CA SER A 98 9.46 -20.53 13.17
C SER A 98 8.41 -19.67 13.88
N LEU A 99 8.18 -19.85 15.21
CA LEU A 99 7.30 -18.99 16.00
C LEU A 99 7.84 -17.54 16.10
N ARG A 100 9.17 -17.36 15.99
CA ARG A 100 9.83 -16.07 15.84
C ARG A 100 10.80 -16.13 14.68
N THR A 101 10.62 -15.25 13.71
CA THR A 101 11.52 -15.14 12.56
C THR A 101 12.00 -13.70 12.37
N SER A 102 13.12 -13.55 11.68
CA SER A 102 13.61 -12.23 11.27
C SER A 102 13.26 -12.00 9.80
N PHE A 103 12.67 -10.87 9.51
CA PHE A 103 12.35 -10.43 8.16
C PHE A 103 13.24 -9.26 7.78
N SER A 104 14.07 -9.43 6.76
CA SER A 104 14.91 -8.36 6.22
C SER A 104 14.13 -7.57 5.18
N VAL A 105 13.92 -6.29 5.47
CA VAL A 105 13.27 -5.35 4.55
C VAL A 105 14.32 -4.64 3.72
N ASN A 106 14.14 -4.64 2.41
CA ASN A 106 14.98 -3.92 1.46
C ASN A 106 14.07 -3.28 0.40
N SER A 107 14.03 -1.95 0.38
CA SER A 107 13.20 -1.21 -0.57
C SER A 107 13.98 -0.94 -1.85
N THR A 108 13.68 -1.71 -2.88
CA THR A 108 14.14 -1.46 -4.25
C THR A 108 12.95 -1.04 -5.10
N VAL A 109 13.00 0.14 -5.69
CA VAL A 109 11.90 0.73 -6.45
C VAL A 109 12.36 1.26 -7.79
N LEU A 110 11.44 1.34 -8.73
CA LEU A 110 11.63 1.98 -10.01
C LEU A 110 11.14 3.43 -9.93
N MET A 111 12.04 4.39 -10.00
CA MET A 111 11.70 5.81 -10.05
C MET A 111 11.66 6.31 -11.50
N ASP A 112 10.70 7.19 -11.79
CA ASP A 112 10.48 7.79 -13.11
C ASP A 112 10.36 6.78 -14.26
N GLY A 113 9.92 5.56 -13.93
CA GLY A 113 9.72 4.47 -14.89
C GLY A 113 11.00 3.91 -15.53
N LYS A 114 12.20 4.41 -15.16
CA LYS A 114 13.46 4.05 -15.83
C LYS A 114 14.60 3.72 -14.89
N LYS A 115 14.66 4.35 -13.72
CA LYS A 115 15.81 4.23 -12.82
C LYS A 115 15.49 3.33 -11.63
N VAL A 116 16.20 2.22 -11.53
CA VAL A 116 16.16 1.37 -10.33
C VAL A 116 16.95 2.04 -9.22
N VAL A 117 16.31 2.29 -8.10
CA VAL A 117 16.93 2.86 -6.90
C VAL A 117 16.77 1.88 -5.75
N GLU A 118 17.88 1.53 -5.13
CA GLU A 118 17.92 0.61 -3.98
C GLU A 118 17.95 1.40 -2.67
N ASN A 119 17.49 0.76 -1.60
CA ASN A 119 17.52 1.30 -0.25
C ASN A 119 16.79 2.65 -0.11
N VAL A 120 15.65 2.77 -0.74
CA VAL A 120 14.84 3.99 -0.68
C VAL A 120 14.09 4.05 0.65
N SER A 121 14.27 5.14 1.39
CA SER A 121 13.54 5.35 2.65
C SER A 121 12.05 5.59 2.40
N ILE A 122 11.20 5.25 3.38
CA ILE A 122 9.76 5.50 3.29
C ILE A 122 9.46 6.99 3.05
N LEU A 123 10.22 7.89 3.68
CA LEU A 123 10.05 9.33 3.49
C LEU A 123 10.32 9.76 2.05
N GLN A 124 11.33 9.19 1.41
CA GLN A 124 11.62 9.44 -0.01
C GLN A 124 10.50 8.92 -0.91
N LEU A 125 9.95 7.73 -0.63
CA LEU A 125 8.82 7.16 -1.36
C LEU A 125 7.57 8.03 -1.25
N VAL A 126 7.21 8.45 -0.04
CA VAL A 126 6.06 9.32 0.19
C VAL A 126 6.25 10.67 -0.51
N LYS A 127 7.45 11.25 -0.44
CA LYS A 127 7.76 12.51 -1.13
C LYS A 127 7.62 12.37 -2.65
N ALA A 128 8.22 11.34 -3.23
CA ALA A 128 8.12 11.07 -4.67
C ALA A 128 6.65 10.88 -5.12
N PHE A 129 5.83 10.16 -4.32
CA PHE A 129 4.41 10.00 -4.60
C PHE A 129 3.65 11.33 -4.56
N VAL A 130 3.91 12.17 -3.55
CA VAL A 130 3.25 13.48 -3.41
C VAL A 130 3.65 14.40 -4.55
N ASP A 131 4.93 14.44 -4.91
CA ASP A 131 5.43 15.29 -6.00
C ASP A 131 4.83 14.86 -7.35
N HIS A 132 4.81 13.56 -7.64
CA HIS A 132 4.13 13.02 -8.81
C HIS A 132 2.62 13.33 -8.82
N ARG A 133 1.96 13.21 -7.68
CA ARG A 133 0.53 13.54 -7.58
C ARG A 133 0.23 15.02 -7.85
N LYS A 134 1.09 15.91 -7.36
CA LYS A 134 1.00 17.35 -7.67
C LYS A 134 1.16 17.62 -9.16
N GLU A 135 2.15 17.01 -9.79
CA GLU A 135 2.39 17.15 -11.22
C GLU A 135 1.19 16.69 -12.05
N VAL A 136 0.67 15.50 -11.78
CA VAL A 136 -0.51 14.94 -12.47
C VAL A 136 -1.74 15.85 -12.31
N LEU A 137 -2.00 16.36 -11.08
CA LEU A 137 -3.12 17.26 -10.83
C LEU A 137 -2.93 18.60 -11.55
N THR A 138 -1.73 19.17 -11.53
CA THR A 138 -1.42 20.41 -12.23
C THR A 138 -1.65 20.25 -13.73
N ASN A 139 -1.14 19.19 -14.33
CA ASN A 139 -1.34 18.91 -15.76
C ASN A 139 -2.82 18.72 -16.11
N LYS A 140 -3.57 17.99 -15.27
CA LYS A 140 -5.01 17.81 -15.43
C LYS A 140 -5.73 19.15 -15.42
N PHE A 141 -5.53 19.96 -14.39
CA PHE A 141 -6.24 21.25 -14.27
C PHE A 141 -5.81 22.25 -15.35
N THR A 142 -4.54 22.24 -15.77
CA THR A 142 -4.08 23.06 -16.89
C THR A 142 -4.79 22.70 -18.18
N ALA A 143 -4.94 21.41 -18.47
CA ALA A 143 -5.68 20.94 -19.65
C ALA A 143 -7.18 21.31 -19.59
N GLU A 144 -7.82 21.11 -18.42
CA GLU A 144 -9.23 21.50 -18.22
C GLU A 144 -9.42 23.02 -18.33
N HIS A 145 -8.53 23.82 -17.74
CA HIS A 145 -8.54 25.27 -17.84
C HIS A 145 -8.43 25.75 -19.30
N SER A 146 -7.46 25.21 -20.05
CA SER A 146 -7.30 25.54 -21.47
C SER A 146 -8.57 25.24 -22.30
N LYS A 147 -9.14 24.05 -22.08
CA LYS A 147 -10.41 23.66 -22.74
C LYS A 147 -11.56 24.59 -22.40
N ASN A 148 -11.71 24.91 -21.11
CA ASN A 148 -12.79 25.77 -20.66
C ASN A 148 -12.61 27.23 -21.13
N SER A 149 -11.37 27.74 -21.10
CA SER A 149 -11.06 29.09 -21.60
C SER A 149 -11.37 29.23 -23.10
N ALA A 150 -11.01 28.22 -23.89
CA ALA A 150 -11.38 28.19 -25.30
C ALA A 150 -12.92 28.20 -25.51
N ARG A 151 -13.66 27.46 -24.67
CA ARG A 151 -15.11 27.44 -24.73
C ARG A 151 -15.73 28.76 -24.30
N ILE A 152 -15.21 29.39 -23.22
CA ILE A 152 -15.66 30.72 -22.76
C ILE A 152 -15.44 31.76 -23.86
N HIS A 153 -14.27 31.78 -24.48
CA HIS A 153 -14.00 32.71 -25.58
C HIS A 153 -15.01 32.63 -26.74
N ILE A 154 -15.39 31.38 -27.10
CA ILE A 154 -16.42 31.18 -28.13
C ILE A 154 -17.80 31.72 -27.66
N LEU A 155 -18.18 31.45 -26.41
CA LEU A 155 -19.45 31.88 -25.83
C LEU A 155 -19.52 33.40 -25.68
N GLU A 156 -18.43 34.04 -25.25
CA GLU A 156 -18.34 35.51 -25.19
C GLU A 156 -18.50 36.14 -26.57
N GLY A 157 -17.88 35.55 -27.60
CA GLY A 157 -18.06 35.97 -28.98
C GLY A 157 -19.51 35.84 -29.44
N LEU A 158 -20.18 34.73 -29.11
CA LEU A 158 -21.61 34.53 -29.44
C LEU A 158 -22.53 35.52 -28.72
N LEU A 159 -22.26 35.82 -27.44
CA LEU A 159 -23.03 36.85 -26.70
C LEU A 159 -22.88 38.21 -27.33
N GLY A 160 -21.66 38.63 -27.68
CA GLY A 160 -21.43 39.91 -28.37
C GLY A 160 -22.14 40.01 -29.74
N ILE A 161 -22.31 38.89 -30.46
CA ILE A 161 -23.07 38.82 -31.68
C ILE A 161 -24.58 38.93 -31.41
N THR A 162 -25.08 38.31 -30.35
CA THR A 162 -26.51 38.32 -29.99
C THR A 162 -26.99 39.71 -29.65
N ASP A 163 -26.19 40.53 -28.98
CA ASP A 163 -26.50 41.93 -28.66
C ASP A 163 -26.63 42.83 -29.91
N LYS A 164 -26.02 42.44 -31.04
CA LYS A 164 -25.99 43.19 -32.31
C LYS A 164 -26.56 42.36 -33.48
N ILE A 165 -27.49 41.46 -33.20
CA ILE A 165 -27.97 40.46 -34.16
C ILE A 165 -28.55 41.07 -35.45
N ASP A 166 -29.29 42.20 -35.35
CA ASP A 166 -29.85 42.88 -36.50
C ASP A 166 -28.78 43.45 -37.44
N ALA A 167 -27.68 43.96 -36.88
CA ALA A 167 -26.56 44.46 -37.67
C ALA A 167 -25.84 43.30 -38.38
N VAL A 168 -25.66 42.18 -37.69
CA VAL A 168 -25.04 40.97 -38.25
C VAL A 168 -25.89 40.39 -39.39
N ILE A 169 -27.22 40.31 -39.23
CA ILE A 169 -28.15 39.81 -40.25
C ILE A 169 -28.10 40.70 -41.53
N LYS A 170 -28.08 42.01 -41.34
CA LYS A 170 -27.97 42.94 -42.47
C LYS A 170 -26.68 42.77 -43.25
N LEU A 171 -25.59 42.47 -42.51
CA LEU A 171 -24.25 42.32 -43.08
C LEU A 171 -24.12 41.01 -43.83
N VAL A 172 -24.56 39.88 -43.22
CA VAL A 172 -24.56 38.57 -43.87
C VAL A 172 -25.41 38.57 -45.15
N ARG A 173 -26.56 39.29 -45.17
CA ARG A 173 -27.39 39.41 -46.36
C ARG A 173 -26.79 40.24 -47.50
N ASN A 174 -25.90 41.16 -47.16
CA ASN A 174 -25.23 42.04 -48.13
C ASN A 174 -23.81 41.56 -48.53
N SER A 175 -23.34 40.43 -47.99
CA SER A 175 -22.03 39.85 -48.28
C SER A 175 -22.13 38.79 -49.37
N ASP A 176 -21.45 38.99 -50.48
CA ASP A 176 -21.44 38.05 -51.61
C ASP A 176 -20.35 36.93 -51.43
N ASN A 177 -19.39 37.12 -50.52
CA ASN A 177 -18.29 36.20 -50.30
C ASN A 177 -17.98 35.92 -48.82
N LYS A 178 -17.43 34.71 -48.53
CA LYS A 178 -16.99 34.30 -47.17
C LYS A 178 -15.84 35.16 -46.60
N GLU A 179 -15.09 35.86 -47.42
CA GLU A 179 -13.98 36.72 -47.00
C GLU A 179 -14.44 38.02 -46.37
N ASP A 180 -15.58 38.57 -46.87
CA ASP A 180 -16.20 39.78 -46.31
C ASP A 180 -16.74 39.53 -44.89
N VAL A 181 -17.19 38.33 -44.59
CA VAL A 181 -17.65 37.93 -43.25
C VAL A 181 -16.47 37.82 -42.27
N LYS A 182 -15.29 37.36 -42.70
CA LYS A 182 -14.06 37.28 -41.86
C LYS A 182 -13.50 38.64 -41.49
N THR A 183 -13.57 39.60 -42.41
CA THR A 183 -13.17 40.99 -42.12
C THR A 183 -14.05 41.62 -41.06
N PHE A 184 -15.34 41.23 -40.98
CA PHE A 184 -16.23 41.70 -39.95
C PHE A 184 -15.98 41.06 -38.57
N GLU A 185 -15.63 39.80 -38.47
CA GLU A 185 -15.18 39.21 -37.19
C GLU A 185 -14.02 40.01 -36.59
N THR A 186 -13.15 40.53 -37.45
CA THR A 186 -12.01 41.38 -37.01
C THR A 186 -12.47 42.78 -36.59
N ALA A 187 -13.50 43.31 -37.18
CA ALA A 187 -14.07 44.60 -36.83
C ALA A 187 -14.95 44.55 -35.57
N VAL A 188 -15.70 43.48 -35.34
CA VAL A 188 -16.50 43.25 -34.11
C VAL A 188 -15.60 43.01 -32.89
N LYS A 189 -14.39 42.43 -33.07
CA LYS A 189 -13.39 42.32 -32.03
C LYS A 189 -12.73 43.66 -31.62
N LYS A 190 -12.90 44.70 -32.40
CA LYS A 190 -12.33 46.04 -32.12
C LYS A 190 -13.34 47.02 -31.52
N LEU A 191 -14.58 46.63 -31.36
CA LEU A 191 -15.68 47.33 -30.69
C LEU A 191 -15.96 46.71 -29.31
#